data_551511eddca4d0574d474b0a34e442e4
#
_entry.id   551511eddca4d0574d474b0a34e442e4
#
_cell.length_a   1.000
_cell.length_b   1.000
_cell.length_c   1.000
_cell.angle_alpha   90.00
_cell.angle_beta   90.00
_cell.angle_gamma   90.00
#
_symmetry.space_group_name_H-M   'P 1'
#
loop_
_entity.id
_entity.type
_entity.pdbx_description
1 polymer ?
#
loop_
_entity_poly.entity_id
_entity_poly.type
_entity_poly.pdbx_seq_one_letter_code
_entity_poly.pdbx_strand_id
1 'polypeptide(L)'
;ALPILERLLADGGRGARALVLAPTRELATQIDEEIRMLARFTRLSTVTVYGGVSARPQISKLRRQPDIIVACPGRLLDLYRQGHVDLRGIAVLVLDEADHMFDSGFLPDIKKILKALPRKRQNLMFSATMPGPIRQLADQILDRPEVAEVAHSRPAATIEHAFYPVSPTRKTELLRHVLTEDGFSSAIVFARTKHRAKKLADQLSRAGHGAIALQGNMSQPQRDRAMRGFRDGRFEVLVATDIAARGIDVAKVSHVINYDMPNTADAYTHRVGRTGRAECSGKAYTFI
;
A
#
# COMPACT_ATOMS: atom_id res chain seq x y z
N ALA A 1 10.37 -0.54 -12.30
CA ALA A 1 10.11 -1.82 -12.99
C ALA A 1 10.99 -1.98 -14.25
N LEU A 2 11.07 -0.96 -15.16
CA LEU A 2 11.75 -1.08 -16.47
C LEU A 2 13.18 -1.65 -16.41
N PRO A 3 14.12 -1.13 -15.58
CA PRO A 3 15.49 -1.68 -15.54
C PRO A 3 15.55 -3.14 -15.08
N ILE A 4 14.60 -3.58 -14.24
CA ILE A 4 14.52 -5.00 -13.83
C ILE A 4 14.07 -5.86 -15.00
N LEU A 5 13.05 -5.44 -15.75
CA LEU A 5 12.57 -6.15 -16.94
C LEU A 5 13.66 -6.28 -18.01
N GLU A 6 14.36 -5.18 -18.29
CA GLU A 6 15.47 -5.15 -19.24
C GLU A 6 16.59 -6.12 -18.84
N ARG A 7 16.99 -6.12 -17.57
CA ARG A 7 17.97 -7.05 -17.04
C ARG A 7 17.53 -8.51 -17.16
N LEU A 8 16.28 -8.82 -16.80
CA LEU A 8 15.75 -10.18 -16.89
C LEU A 8 15.66 -10.69 -18.34
N LEU A 9 15.45 -9.80 -19.30
CA LEU A 9 15.46 -10.12 -20.73
C LEU A 9 16.89 -10.40 -21.22
N ALA A 10 17.87 -9.60 -20.80
CA ALA A 10 19.27 -9.75 -21.18
C ALA A 10 19.91 -11.01 -20.56
N ASP A 11 19.68 -11.26 -19.26
CA ASP A 11 20.31 -12.38 -18.54
C ASP A 11 19.75 -13.76 -18.94
N GLY A 12 18.59 -13.81 -19.58
CA GLY A 12 17.89 -15.06 -19.91
C GLY A 12 17.55 -15.87 -18.64
N GLY A 13 17.32 -17.20 -18.82
CA GLY A 13 17.07 -18.11 -17.71
C GLY A 13 15.58 -18.47 -17.52
N ARG A 14 15.32 -19.36 -16.56
CA ARG A 14 13.97 -19.84 -16.21
C ARG A 14 13.74 -19.76 -14.71
N GLY A 15 12.48 -19.60 -14.31
CA GLY A 15 12.07 -19.52 -12.92
C GLY A 15 12.23 -18.12 -12.33
N ALA A 16 11.93 -17.98 -11.04
CA ALA A 16 11.90 -16.69 -10.37
C ALA A 16 13.31 -16.09 -10.22
N ARG A 17 13.51 -14.94 -10.85
CA ARG A 17 14.78 -14.18 -10.83
C ARG A 17 14.63 -12.82 -10.16
N ALA A 18 13.41 -12.31 -10.06
CA ALA A 18 13.12 -11.09 -9.29
C ALA A 18 12.05 -11.37 -8.23
N LEU A 19 12.27 -10.81 -7.04
CA LEU A 19 11.33 -10.83 -5.92
C LEU A 19 11.05 -9.40 -5.48
N VAL A 20 9.78 -9.02 -5.48
CA VAL A 20 9.30 -7.75 -4.92
C VAL A 20 8.48 -8.04 -3.69
N LEU A 21 8.88 -7.50 -2.54
CA LEU A 21 8.12 -7.57 -1.30
C LEU A 21 7.35 -6.28 -1.08
N ALA A 22 6.06 -6.42 -0.78
CA ALA A 22 5.15 -5.32 -0.51
C ALA A 22 4.32 -5.59 0.76
N PRO A 23 4.00 -4.57 1.58
CA PRO A 23 3.29 -4.74 2.86
C PRO A 23 1.84 -5.20 2.69
N THR A 24 1.19 -4.82 1.59
CA THR A 24 -0.23 -5.05 1.37
C THR A 24 -0.51 -5.79 0.06
N ARG A 25 -1.65 -6.43 -0.01
CA ARG A 25 -2.12 -7.14 -1.22
C ARG A 25 -2.42 -6.16 -2.33
N GLU A 26 -2.99 -5.02 -1.97
CA GLU A 26 -3.37 -3.96 -2.87
C GLU A 26 -2.11 -3.45 -3.60
N LEU A 27 -1.06 -3.12 -2.86
CA LEU A 27 0.21 -2.69 -3.45
C LEU A 27 0.87 -3.81 -4.28
N ALA A 28 0.86 -5.05 -3.77
CA ALA A 28 1.39 -6.19 -4.53
C ALA A 28 0.64 -6.39 -5.86
N THR A 29 -0.68 -6.20 -5.87
CA THR A 29 -1.48 -6.30 -7.10
C THR A 29 -1.18 -5.16 -8.06
N GLN A 30 -1.05 -3.93 -7.57
CA GLN A 30 -0.71 -2.75 -8.37
C GLN A 30 0.67 -2.91 -9.03
N ILE A 31 1.66 -3.33 -8.25
CA ILE A 31 3.01 -3.58 -8.76
C ILE A 31 2.97 -4.66 -9.86
N ASP A 32 2.21 -5.74 -9.65
CA ASP A 32 2.06 -6.81 -10.64
C ASP A 32 1.37 -6.32 -11.91
N GLU A 33 0.30 -5.54 -11.80
CA GLU A 33 -0.42 -4.96 -12.92
C GLU A 33 0.48 -4.03 -13.74
N GLU A 34 1.24 -3.16 -13.08
CA GLU A 34 2.20 -2.26 -13.71
C GLU A 34 3.32 -3.03 -14.42
N ILE A 35 3.89 -4.06 -13.77
CA ILE A 35 4.90 -4.92 -14.38
C ILE A 35 4.34 -5.62 -15.61
N ARG A 36 3.13 -6.16 -15.55
CA ARG A 36 2.48 -6.83 -16.70
C ARG A 36 2.22 -5.88 -17.86
N MET A 37 1.79 -4.65 -17.56
CA MET A 37 1.57 -3.63 -18.57
C MET A 37 2.88 -3.30 -19.30
N LEU A 38 3.96 -3.11 -18.58
CA LEU A 38 5.29 -2.83 -19.13
C LEU A 38 5.88 -4.02 -19.88
N ALA A 39 5.64 -5.23 -19.38
CA ALA A 39 6.16 -6.48 -19.94
C ALA A 39 5.29 -7.07 -21.06
N ARG A 40 4.20 -6.42 -21.46
CA ARG A 40 3.15 -6.98 -22.36
C ARG A 40 3.65 -7.53 -23.70
N PHE A 41 4.76 -6.99 -24.19
CA PHE A 41 5.37 -7.42 -25.46
C PHE A 41 6.58 -8.34 -25.23
N THR A 42 6.77 -8.84 -24.03
CA THR A 42 7.85 -9.77 -23.68
C THR A 42 7.25 -11.12 -23.27
N ARG A 43 8.13 -12.13 -23.09
CA ARG A 43 7.76 -13.43 -22.53
C ARG A 43 7.88 -13.52 -21.00
N LEU A 44 8.18 -12.41 -20.33
CA LEU A 44 8.31 -12.37 -18.86
C LEU A 44 6.96 -12.56 -18.20
N SER A 45 6.93 -13.43 -17.22
CA SER A 45 5.73 -13.80 -16.47
C SER A 45 5.84 -13.40 -15.00
N THR A 46 4.70 -13.03 -14.42
CA THR A 46 4.62 -12.58 -13.02
C THR A 46 3.60 -13.38 -12.24
N VAL A 47 3.79 -13.45 -10.93
CA VAL A 47 2.80 -13.98 -9.99
C VAL A 47 2.71 -13.12 -8.74
N THR A 48 1.48 -12.88 -8.27
CA THR A 48 1.22 -12.28 -6.96
C THR A 48 1.02 -13.36 -5.90
N VAL A 49 1.62 -13.14 -4.72
CA VAL A 49 1.56 -14.06 -3.57
C VAL A 49 1.19 -13.28 -2.29
N TYR A 50 -0.04 -13.46 -1.78
CA TYR A 50 -0.53 -12.77 -0.59
C TYR A 50 -1.54 -13.59 0.20
N GLY A 51 -1.67 -13.30 1.48
CA GLY A 51 -2.55 -13.98 2.41
C GLY A 51 -4.05 -13.62 2.27
N GLY A 52 -4.94 -14.30 3.05
CA GLY A 52 -6.38 -14.03 3.15
C GLY A 52 -7.23 -14.44 1.95
N VAL A 53 -6.62 -15.17 1.03
CA VAL A 53 -7.28 -15.88 -0.08
C VAL A 53 -6.70 -17.28 -0.18
N SER A 54 -7.38 -18.16 -0.93
CA SER A 54 -6.90 -19.53 -1.16
C SER A 54 -5.46 -19.55 -1.71
N ALA A 55 -4.63 -20.42 -1.18
CA ALA A 55 -3.28 -20.65 -1.68
C ALA A 55 -3.24 -21.44 -3.00
N ARG A 56 -4.25 -22.29 -3.25
CA ARG A 56 -4.27 -23.21 -4.40
C ARG A 56 -4.03 -22.53 -5.75
N PRO A 57 -4.71 -21.41 -6.11
CA PRO A 57 -4.44 -20.72 -7.38
C PRO A 57 -3.03 -20.14 -7.45
N GLN A 58 -2.49 -19.65 -6.32
CA GLN A 58 -1.13 -19.10 -6.26
C GLN A 58 -0.09 -20.21 -6.46
N ILE A 59 -0.27 -21.36 -5.80
CA ILE A 59 0.59 -22.54 -5.97
C ILE A 59 0.56 -23.02 -7.44
N SER A 60 -0.61 -23.07 -8.07
CA SER A 60 -0.73 -23.44 -9.48
C SER A 60 0.05 -22.49 -10.41
N LYS A 61 0.03 -21.20 -10.15
CA LYS A 61 0.81 -20.21 -10.90
C LYS A 61 2.31 -20.32 -10.62
N LEU A 62 2.72 -20.52 -9.36
CA LEU A 62 4.12 -20.72 -8.98
C LEU A 62 4.76 -21.93 -9.64
N ARG A 63 4.00 -23.04 -9.82
CA ARG A 63 4.46 -24.24 -10.56
C ARG A 63 4.82 -23.97 -12.01
N ARG A 64 4.32 -22.87 -12.61
CA ARG A 64 4.67 -22.44 -13.98
C ARG A 64 6.01 -21.72 -14.04
N GLN A 65 6.72 -21.62 -12.92
CA GLN A 65 8.04 -20.98 -12.80
C GLN A 65 8.05 -19.54 -13.33
N PRO A 66 7.25 -18.62 -12.75
CA PRO A 66 7.22 -17.23 -13.17
C PRO A 66 8.59 -16.58 -12.99
N ASP A 67 8.91 -15.59 -13.83
CA ASP A 67 10.16 -14.84 -13.77
C ASP A 67 10.22 -13.87 -12.59
N ILE A 68 9.07 -13.33 -12.22
CA ILE A 68 8.94 -12.32 -11.16
C ILE A 68 7.87 -12.74 -10.16
N ILE A 69 8.23 -12.69 -8.88
CA ILE A 69 7.29 -12.89 -7.77
C ILE A 69 7.07 -11.55 -7.08
N VAL A 70 5.81 -11.11 -7.00
CA VAL A 70 5.40 -9.96 -6.19
C VAL A 70 4.64 -10.47 -4.98
N ALA A 71 5.12 -10.23 -3.77
CA ALA A 71 4.62 -10.95 -2.60
C ALA A 71 4.46 -10.11 -1.34
N CYS A 72 3.46 -10.47 -0.52
CA CYS A 72 3.46 -10.10 0.89
C CYS A 72 4.29 -11.09 1.70
N PRO A 73 5.14 -10.63 2.64
CA PRO A 73 6.14 -11.47 3.32
C PRO A 73 5.59 -12.73 3.97
N GLY A 74 4.50 -12.62 4.73
CA GLY A 74 3.94 -13.75 5.48
C GLY A 74 3.51 -14.92 4.60
N ARG A 75 2.75 -14.68 3.52
CA ARG A 75 2.29 -15.74 2.61
C ARG A 75 3.45 -16.30 1.80
N LEU A 76 4.41 -15.48 1.37
CA LEU A 76 5.58 -15.96 0.66
C LEU A 76 6.37 -16.95 1.53
N LEU A 77 6.63 -16.58 2.79
CA LEU A 77 7.35 -17.43 3.73
C LEU A 77 6.59 -18.74 4.03
N ASP A 78 5.27 -18.68 4.13
CA ASP A 78 4.41 -19.84 4.32
C ASP A 78 4.53 -20.82 3.14
N LEU A 79 4.39 -20.33 1.90
CA LEU A 79 4.53 -21.16 0.70
C LEU A 79 5.97 -21.65 0.47
N TYR A 80 6.97 -20.87 0.85
CA TYR A 80 8.37 -21.29 0.79
C TYR A 80 8.63 -22.47 1.74
N ARG A 81 8.15 -22.41 2.99
CA ARG A 81 8.27 -23.49 3.98
C ARG A 81 7.58 -24.78 3.53
N GLN A 82 6.49 -24.65 2.78
CA GLN A 82 5.76 -25.79 2.21
C GLN A 82 6.41 -26.33 0.91
N GLY A 83 7.55 -25.75 0.45
CA GLY A 83 8.25 -26.18 -0.76
C GLY A 83 7.58 -25.78 -2.08
N HIS A 84 6.63 -24.81 -2.04
CA HIS A 84 5.94 -24.37 -3.26
C HIS A 84 6.62 -23.21 -3.97
N VAL A 85 7.68 -22.63 -3.40
CA VAL A 85 8.44 -21.50 -3.95
C VAL A 85 9.92 -21.84 -3.92
N ASP A 86 10.59 -21.69 -5.06
CA ASP A 86 12.05 -21.72 -5.14
C ASP A 86 12.59 -20.30 -5.24
N LEU A 87 13.42 -19.91 -4.27
CA LEU A 87 14.02 -18.58 -4.18
C LEU A 87 15.52 -18.57 -4.57
N ARG A 88 16.09 -19.71 -4.92
CA ARG A 88 17.55 -19.87 -5.20
C ARG A 88 17.99 -19.14 -6.46
N GLY A 89 17.08 -18.84 -7.38
CA GLY A 89 17.35 -18.10 -8.61
C GLY A 89 17.22 -16.59 -8.51
N ILE A 90 16.84 -16.04 -7.34
CA ILE A 90 16.59 -14.60 -7.20
C ILE A 90 17.87 -13.80 -7.35
N ALA A 91 17.95 -13.01 -8.42
CA ALA A 91 19.05 -12.10 -8.74
C ALA A 91 18.74 -10.64 -8.37
N VAL A 92 17.46 -10.30 -8.20
CA VAL A 92 17.00 -8.97 -7.80
C VAL A 92 15.97 -9.07 -6.68
N LEU A 93 16.21 -8.35 -5.59
CA LEU A 93 15.26 -8.18 -4.49
C LEU A 93 14.85 -6.71 -4.41
N VAL A 94 13.54 -6.48 -4.32
CA VAL A 94 12.96 -5.16 -4.04
C VAL A 94 12.17 -5.23 -2.74
N LEU A 95 12.45 -4.32 -1.82
CA LEU A 95 11.62 -4.05 -0.65
C LEU A 95 10.91 -2.72 -0.87
N ASP A 96 9.60 -2.76 -1.08
CA ASP A 96 8.80 -1.55 -1.31
C ASP A 96 7.95 -1.21 -0.08
N GLU A 97 7.84 0.07 0.25
CA GLU A 97 7.25 0.57 1.51
C GLU A 97 7.84 -0.17 2.75
N ALA A 98 9.17 -0.16 2.90
CA ALA A 98 9.85 -0.90 3.96
C ALA A 98 9.44 -0.46 5.37
N ASP A 99 9.18 0.82 5.59
CA ASP A 99 8.63 1.38 6.82
C ASP A 99 7.23 0.81 7.13
N HIS A 100 6.37 0.72 6.13
CA HIS A 100 5.07 0.11 6.30
C HIS A 100 5.15 -1.40 6.60
N MET A 101 6.08 -2.12 5.98
CA MET A 101 6.33 -3.54 6.33
C MET A 101 6.79 -3.69 7.79
N PHE A 102 7.58 -2.75 8.28
CA PHE A 102 8.00 -2.71 9.68
C PHE A 102 6.82 -2.45 10.62
N ASP A 103 6.03 -1.41 10.38
CA ASP A 103 4.83 -1.06 11.15
C ASP A 103 3.81 -2.21 11.21
N SER A 104 3.73 -2.99 10.13
CA SER A 104 2.86 -4.17 10.03
C SER A 104 3.45 -5.42 10.70
N GLY A 105 4.64 -5.33 11.31
CA GLY A 105 5.28 -6.43 12.03
C GLY A 105 5.93 -7.49 11.15
N PHE A 106 6.17 -7.22 9.86
CA PHE A 106 6.77 -8.19 8.92
C PHE A 106 8.29 -8.31 9.01
N LEU A 107 8.98 -7.51 9.84
CA LEU A 107 10.43 -7.55 9.94
C LEU A 107 11.00 -8.95 10.22
N PRO A 108 10.43 -9.77 11.16
CA PRO A 108 10.89 -11.13 11.39
C PRO A 108 10.76 -12.03 10.16
N ASP A 109 9.69 -11.89 9.38
CA ASP A 109 9.45 -12.69 8.19
C ASP A 109 10.37 -12.28 7.04
N ILE A 110 10.60 -10.97 6.88
CA ILE A 110 11.59 -10.44 5.92
C ILE A 110 12.97 -11.01 6.22
N LYS A 111 13.42 -10.99 7.49
CA LYS A 111 14.72 -11.56 7.89
C LYS A 111 14.83 -13.06 7.55
N LYS A 112 13.76 -13.83 7.68
CA LYS A 112 13.73 -15.26 7.29
C LYS A 112 13.81 -15.44 5.77
N ILE A 113 13.07 -14.61 5.01
CA ILE A 113 13.13 -14.63 3.55
C ILE A 113 14.54 -14.29 3.08
N LEU A 114 15.16 -13.25 3.62
CA LEU A 114 16.53 -12.83 3.28
C LEU A 114 17.55 -13.95 3.45
N LYS A 115 17.41 -14.80 4.49
CA LYS A 115 18.27 -15.97 4.72
C LYS A 115 18.10 -17.06 3.66
N ALA A 116 16.94 -17.12 3.00
CA ALA A 116 16.64 -18.10 1.95
C ALA A 116 17.10 -17.65 0.55
N LEU A 117 17.46 -16.38 0.39
CA LEU A 117 17.88 -15.80 -0.88
C LEU A 117 19.38 -15.99 -1.13
N PRO A 118 19.83 -16.04 -2.42
CA PRO A 118 21.25 -16.06 -2.77
C PRO A 118 21.98 -14.82 -2.20
N ARG A 119 23.25 -15.01 -1.81
CA ARG A 119 24.08 -13.89 -1.34
C ARG A 119 24.37 -12.88 -2.45
N LYS A 120 24.68 -13.36 -3.65
CA LYS A 120 24.97 -12.52 -4.83
C LYS A 120 23.64 -12.15 -5.49
N ARG A 121 23.13 -10.96 -5.19
CA ARG A 121 21.92 -10.39 -5.78
C ARG A 121 21.97 -8.86 -5.69
N GLN A 122 21.22 -8.18 -6.52
CA GLN A 122 20.97 -6.77 -6.36
C GLN A 122 19.83 -6.56 -5.34
N ASN A 123 20.02 -5.64 -4.40
CA ASN A 123 18.96 -5.25 -3.47
C ASN A 123 18.55 -3.80 -3.74
N LEU A 124 17.26 -3.55 -3.78
CA LEU A 124 16.64 -2.24 -3.86
C LEU A 124 15.68 -2.09 -2.68
N MET A 125 15.72 -0.95 -2.02
CA MET A 125 14.84 -0.65 -0.90
C MET A 125 14.22 0.72 -1.08
N PHE A 126 12.90 0.77 -1.01
CA PHE A 126 12.11 2.00 -1.07
C PHE A 126 11.35 2.18 0.23
N SER A 127 11.41 3.37 0.79
CA SER A 127 10.75 3.71 2.05
C SER A 127 10.47 5.21 2.08
N ALA A 128 9.32 5.59 2.60
CA ALA A 128 8.99 7.00 2.78
C ALA A 128 9.72 7.59 4.00
N THR A 129 9.97 6.76 5.02
CA THR A 129 10.68 7.14 6.24
C THR A 129 11.79 6.14 6.56
N MET A 130 12.84 6.59 7.27
CA MET A 130 14.01 5.77 7.64
C MET A 130 14.23 5.75 9.16
N PRO A 131 13.27 5.24 9.96
CA PRO A 131 13.48 5.05 11.40
C PRO A 131 14.60 4.05 11.66
N GLY A 132 15.18 4.10 12.89
CA GLY A 132 16.33 3.30 13.27
C GLY A 132 16.31 1.83 12.85
N PRO A 133 15.22 1.07 13.11
CA PRO A 133 15.13 -0.34 12.68
C PRO A 133 15.17 -0.56 11.16
N ILE A 134 14.62 0.38 10.37
CA ILE A 134 14.66 0.32 8.91
C ILE A 134 16.06 0.65 8.39
N ARG A 135 16.72 1.64 9.00
CA ARG A 135 18.14 1.93 8.70
C ARG A 135 19.03 0.72 8.98
N GLN A 136 18.85 0.07 10.13
CA GLN A 136 19.58 -1.17 10.45
C GLN A 136 19.31 -2.28 9.43
N LEU A 137 18.08 -2.41 8.94
CA LEU A 137 17.76 -3.38 7.89
C LEU A 137 18.48 -3.01 6.59
N ALA A 138 18.46 -1.73 6.20
CA ALA A 138 19.15 -1.22 5.02
C ALA A 138 20.65 -1.53 5.08
N ASP A 139 21.30 -1.23 6.19
CA ASP A 139 22.74 -1.49 6.43
C ASP A 139 23.10 -2.99 6.34
N GLN A 140 22.15 -3.88 6.69
CA GLN A 140 22.35 -5.33 6.62
C GLN A 140 22.22 -5.91 5.22
N ILE A 141 21.42 -5.30 4.35
CA ILE A 141 21.04 -5.90 3.07
C ILE A 141 21.61 -5.16 1.86
N LEU A 142 21.91 -3.87 2.00
CA LEU A 142 22.46 -3.04 0.93
C LEU A 142 23.98 -2.99 1.05
N ASP A 143 24.68 -3.21 -0.05
CA ASP A 143 26.13 -3.10 -0.13
C ASP A 143 26.47 -1.83 -0.91
N ARG A 144 27.04 -0.82 -0.22
CA ARG A 144 27.39 0.49 -0.78
C ARG A 144 26.27 1.06 -1.68
N PRO A 145 25.05 1.27 -1.12
CA PRO A 145 23.92 1.67 -1.94
C PRO A 145 24.08 3.09 -2.49
N GLU A 146 23.59 3.29 -3.71
CA GLU A 146 23.23 4.61 -4.18
C GLU A 146 22.00 5.08 -3.43
N VAL A 147 22.10 6.25 -2.80
CA VAL A 147 21.00 6.84 -2.02
C VAL A 147 20.41 7.98 -2.84
N ALA A 148 19.14 7.81 -3.22
CA ALA A 148 18.35 8.86 -3.86
C ALA A 148 17.29 9.33 -2.85
N GLU A 149 17.50 10.49 -2.28
CA GLU A 149 16.50 11.16 -1.44
C GLU A 149 15.75 12.19 -2.30
N VAL A 150 14.47 11.93 -2.47
CA VAL A 150 13.57 13.02 -2.88
C VAL A 150 13.37 13.88 -1.63
N ALA A 151 13.76 15.15 -1.71
CA ALA A 151 13.58 16.10 -0.61
C ALA A 151 12.19 15.85 -0.01
N HIS A 152 12.13 15.69 1.32
CA HIS A 152 10.86 15.51 2.05
C HIS A 152 9.93 16.61 1.56
N SER A 153 9.07 16.27 0.65
CA SER A 153 8.07 17.21 0.17
C SER A 153 7.23 17.52 1.41
N ARG A 154 7.44 18.74 1.95
CA ARG A 154 6.40 19.34 2.78
C ARG A 154 5.08 19.00 2.09
N PRO A 155 4.00 18.69 2.84
CA PRO A 155 2.71 18.47 2.20
C PRO A 155 2.56 19.48 1.09
N ALA A 156 2.26 19.02 -0.12
CA ALA A 156 2.37 19.85 -1.30
C ALA A 156 1.74 21.21 -1.01
N ALA A 157 2.38 22.31 -1.39
CA ALA A 157 1.86 23.66 -1.18
C ALA A 157 0.44 23.86 -1.78
N THR A 158 -0.02 22.86 -2.53
CA THR A 158 -1.35 22.72 -3.11
C THR A 158 -2.40 22.16 -2.15
N ILE A 159 -2.03 21.81 -0.90
CA ILE A 159 -2.98 21.28 0.09
C ILE A 159 -3.32 22.36 1.10
N GLU A 160 -4.60 22.68 1.19
CA GLU A 160 -5.15 23.53 2.26
C GLU A 160 -5.32 22.71 3.53
N HIS A 161 -4.71 23.14 4.62
CA HIS A 161 -4.79 22.47 5.92
C HIS A 161 -5.70 23.25 6.87
N ALA A 162 -6.68 22.58 7.48
CA ALA A 162 -7.51 23.16 8.51
C ALA A 162 -7.67 22.23 9.73
N PHE A 163 -7.63 22.80 10.94
CA PHE A 163 -7.81 22.09 12.19
C PHE A 163 -9.07 22.61 12.88
N TYR A 164 -10.00 21.70 13.16
CA TYR A 164 -11.29 22.03 13.76
C TYR A 164 -11.37 21.51 15.18
N PRO A 165 -11.31 22.41 16.20
CA PRO A 165 -11.65 22.03 17.57
C PRO A 165 -13.13 21.65 17.63
N VAL A 166 -13.41 20.38 17.95
CA VAL A 166 -14.78 19.88 17.98
C VAL A 166 -14.96 18.78 19.02
N SER A 167 -16.04 18.86 19.80
CA SER A 167 -16.35 17.80 20.77
C SER A 167 -16.59 16.45 20.07
N PRO A 168 -16.21 15.32 20.70
CA PRO A 168 -16.38 13.99 20.11
C PRO A 168 -17.80 13.65 19.64
N THR A 169 -18.81 14.23 20.33
CA THR A 169 -20.23 14.04 20.01
C THR A 169 -20.64 14.76 18.72
N ARG A 170 -19.99 15.86 18.39
CA ARG A 170 -20.31 16.68 17.21
C ARG A 170 -19.43 16.39 15.98
N LYS A 171 -18.41 15.53 16.09
CA LYS A 171 -17.53 15.20 14.96
C LYS A 171 -18.29 14.67 13.73
N THR A 172 -19.33 13.86 13.94
CA THR A 172 -20.11 13.32 12.82
C THR A 172 -20.98 14.38 12.15
N GLU A 173 -21.50 15.34 12.92
CA GLU A 173 -22.26 16.48 12.41
C GLU A 173 -21.33 17.37 11.54
N LEU A 174 -20.17 17.73 12.06
CA LEU A 174 -19.15 18.49 11.32
C LEU A 174 -18.73 17.76 10.03
N LEU A 175 -18.48 16.45 10.13
CA LEU A 175 -18.14 15.66 8.93
C LEU A 175 -19.22 15.76 7.86
N ARG A 176 -20.49 15.62 8.22
CA ARG A 176 -21.60 15.75 7.27
C ARG A 176 -21.66 17.15 6.65
N HIS A 177 -21.38 18.18 7.41
CA HIS A 177 -21.31 19.56 6.88
C HIS A 177 -20.19 19.68 5.85
N VAL A 178 -18.98 19.20 6.15
CA VAL A 178 -17.85 19.21 5.21
C VAL A 178 -18.18 18.46 3.89
N LEU A 179 -18.94 17.37 3.96
CA LEU A 179 -19.33 16.61 2.77
C LEU A 179 -20.35 17.34 1.87
N THR A 180 -20.91 18.46 2.34
CA THR A 180 -21.84 19.32 1.56
C THR A 180 -21.20 20.64 1.14
N GLU A 181 -19.91 20.86 1.42
CA GLU A 181 -19.22 22.09 1.01
C GLU A 181 -19.02 22.16 -0.52
N ASP A 182 -18.98 23.37 -1.02
CA ASP A 182 -18.63 23.64 -2.41
C ASP A 182 -17.22 23.12 -2.75
N GLY A 183 -17.10 22.41 -3.85
CA GLY A 183 -15.85 21.78 -4.29
C GLY A 183 -15.60 20.39 -3.70
N PHE A 184 -16.52 19.85 -2.89
CA PHE A 184 -16.45 18.45 -2.49
C PHE A 184 -16.77 17.53 -3.68
N SER A 185 -15.91 16.52 -3.89
CA SER A 185 -16.18 15.48 -4.89
C SER A 185 -15.93 14.08 -4.34
N SER A 186 -14.89 13.90 -3.56
CA SER A 186 -14.58 12.63 -2.90
C SER A 186 -13.69 12.84 -1.66
N ALA A 187 -13.82 11.96 -0.68
CA ALA A 187 -13.01 12.02 0.53
C ALA A 187 -12.49 10.65 1.00
N ILE A 188 -11.28 10.68 1.59
CA ILE A 188 -10.85 9.61 2.49
C ILE A 188 -10.97 10.13 3.92
N VAL A 189 -11.74 9.41 4.74
CA VAL A 189 -11.96 9.74 6.15
C VAL A 189 -11.21 8.74 7.02
N PHE A 190 -10.24 9.21 7.79
CA PHE A 190 -9.42 8.36 8.65
C PHE A 190 -10.01 8.23 10.04
N ALA A 191 -10.34 7.01 10.43
CA ALA A 191 -10.82 6.63 11.76
C ALA A 191 -9.81 5.72 12.47
N ARG A 192 -9.66 5.90 13.79
CA ARG A 192 -8.65 5.19 14.60
C ARG A 192 -8.86 3.69 14.66
N THR A 193 -10.10 3.21 14.64
CA THR A 193 -10.43 1.78 14.81
C THR A 193 -11.34 1.26 13.70
N LYS A 194 -11.20 -0.04 13.42
CA LYS A 194 -12.05 -0.76 12.45
C LYS A 194 -13.54 -0.67 12.76
N HIS A 195 -13.91 -0.69 14.03
CA HIS A 195 -15.31 -0.57 14.47
C HIS A 195 -15.84 0.84 14.23
N ARG A 196 -15.03 1.87 14.53
CA ARG A 196 -15.40 3.25 14.26
C ARG A 196 -15.52 3.50 12.75
N ALA A 197 -14.59 3.01 11.95
CA ALA A 197 -14.64 3.15 10.50
C ALA A 197 -15.94 2.55 9.92
N LYS A 198 -16.31 1.34 10.34
CA LYS A 198 -17.57 0.71 9.93
C LYS A 198 -18.78 1.52 10.37
N LYS A 199 -18.87 1.85 11.68
CA LYS A 199 -20.00 2.61 12.23
C LYS A 199 -20.19 3.95 11.52
N LEU A 200 -19.08 4.67 11.27
CA LEU A 200 -19.13 5.97 10.60
C LEU A 200 -19.59 5.85 9.15
N ALA A 201 -19.08 4.88 8.39
CA ALA A 201 -19.55 4.63 7.02
C ALA A 201 -21.05 4.28 6.98
N ASP A 202 -21.52 3.43 7.90
CA ASP A 202 -22.94 3.08 8.02
C ASP A 202 -23.82 4.31 8.36
N GLN A 203 -23.33 5.20 9.23
CA GLN A 203 -24.03 6.44 9.59
C GLN A 203 -24.13 7.42 8.40
N LEU A 204 -23.03 7.60 7.65
CA LEU A 204 -23.00 8.45 6.46
C LEU A 204 -23.91 7.87 5.36
N SER A 205 -23.88 6.57 5.14
CA SER A 205 -24.74 5.90 4.16
C SER A 205 -26.23 6.08 4.49
N ARG A 206 -26.63 5.96 5.77
CA ARG A 206 -28.02 6.21 6.22
C ARG A 206 -28.42 7.69 6.07
N ALA A 207 -27.44 8.58 6.09
CA ALA A 207 -27.67 10.02 5.89
C ALA A 207 -27.71 10.43 4.40
N GLY A 208 -27.64 9.46 3.47
CA GLY A 208 -27.71 9.68 2.03
C GLY A 208 -26.39 9.88 1.31
N HIS A 209 -25.24 9.79 2.03
CA HIS A 209 -23.93 9.90 1.41
C HIS A 209 -23.49 8.55 0.83
N GLY A 210 -22.86 8.55 -0.33
CA GLY A 210 -22.23 7.37 -0.93
C GLY A 210 -20.98 6.94 -0.17
N ALA A 211 -21.12 6.36 1.04
CA ALA A 211 -20.02 6.03 1.92
C ALA A 211 -19.78 4.53 2.05
N ILE A 212 -18.50 4.12 2.11
CA ILE A 212 -18.11 2.73 2.35
C ILE A 212 -16.90 2.66 3.32
N ALA A 213 -16.89 1.63 4.17
CA ALA A 213 -15.76 1.37 5.05
C ALA A 213 -14.67 0.57 4.34
N LEU A 214 -13.40 0.82 4.71
CA LEU A 214 -12.26 -0.02 4.38
C LEU A 214 -11.46 -0.32 5.65
N GLN A 215 -11.49 -1.57 6.12
CA GLN A 215 -10.88 -1.93 7.41
C GLN A 215 -10.44 -3.41 7.46
N GLY A 216 -9.59 -3.75 8.44
CA GLY A 216 -8.87 -5.02 8.49
C GLY A 216 -9.71 -6.29 8.61
N ASN A 217 -10.98 -6.22 9.08
CA ASN A 217 -11.84 -7.40 9.20
C ASN A 217 -12.65 -7.73 7.93
N MET A 218 -12.49 -6.94 6.87
CA MET A 218 -13.16 -7.21 5.59
C MET A 218 -12.50 -8.38 4.87
N SER A 219 -13.32 -9.23 4.25
CA SER A 219 -12.82 -10.23 3.30
C SER A 219 -12.23 -9.53 2.06
N GLN A 220 -11.36 -10.23 1.33
CA GLN A 220 -10.76 -9.65 0.13
C GLN A 220 -11.80 -9.21 -0.91
N PRO A 221 -12.83 -10.00 -1.25
CA PRO A 221 -13.88 -9.54 -2.15
C PRO A 221 -14.61 -8.27 -1.69
N GLN A 222 -14.79 -8.11 -0.37
CA GLN A 222 -15.38 -6.88 0.19
C GLN A 222 -14.46 -5.67 0.02
N ARG A 223 -13.15 -5.84 0.26
CA ARG A 223 -12.15 -4.79 0.05
C ARG A 223 -12.08 -4.38 -1.41
N ASP A 224 -12.02 -5.35 -2.33
CA ASP A 224 -11.97 -5.12 -3.77
C ASP A 224 -13.24 -4.40 -4.26
N ARG A 225 -14.42 -4.76 -3.72
CA ARG A 225 -15.67 -4.06 -4.00
C ARG A 225 -15.65 -2.61 -3.51
N ALA A 226 -15.17 -2.38 -2.29
CA ALA A 226 -15.06 -1.05 -1.72
C ALA A 226 -14.12 -0.17 -2.55
N MET A 227 -12.94 -0.67 -2.88
CA MET A 227 -11.94 0.04 -3.66
C MET A 227 -12.40 0.35 -5.08
N ARG A 228 -12.94 -0.65 -5.78
CA ARG A 228 -13.52 -0.43 -7.12
C ARG A 228 -14.65 0.57 -7.07
N GLY A 229 -15.61 0.40 -6.15
CA GLY A 229 -16.74 1.31 -6.03
C GLY A 229 -16.34 2.76 -5.72
N PHE A 230 -15.23 2.96 -4.98
CA PHE A 230 -14.70 4.29 -4.72
C PHE A 230 -13.97 4.87 -5.95
N ARG A 231 -13.15 4.08 -6.64
CA ARG A 231 -12.49 4.50 -7.90
C ARG A 231 -13.48 4.84 -9.01
N ASP A 232 -14.56 4.07 -9.11
CA ASP A 232 -15.62 4.24 -10.12
C ASP A 232 -16.63 5.37 -9.75
N GLY A 233 -16.43 6.07 -8.63
CA GLY A 233 -17.30 7.14 -8.16
C GLY A 233 -18.68 6.68 -7.62
N ARG A 234 -18.89 5.37 -7.43
CA ARG A 234 -20.12 4.86 -6.78
C ARG A 234 -20.18 5.20 -5.29
N PHE A 235 -19.03 5.33 -4.67
CA PHE A 235 -18.88 5.84 -3.32
C PHE A 235 -18.03 7.10 -3.37
N GLU A 236 -18.51 8.18 -2.79
CA GLU A 236 -17.81 9.45 -2.69
C GLU A 236 -16.95 9.54 -1.41
N VAL A 237 -17.26 8.70 -0.41
CA VAL A 237 -16.56 8.70 0.89
C VAL A 237 -16.01 7.30 1.21
N LEU A 238 -14.69 7.20 1.35
CA LEU A 238 -14.01 6.01 1.84
C LEU A 238 -13.62 6.21 3.31
N VAL A 239 -14.28 5.52 4.24
CA VAL A 239 -13.90 5.58 5.66
C VAL A 239 -12.91 4.46 5.98
N ALA A 240 -11.68 4.81 6.33
CA ALA A 240 -10.60 3.84 6.45
C ALA A 240 -9.83 3.96 7.77
N THR A 241 -9.16 2.87 8.17
CA THR A 241 -8.09 2.91 9.19
C THR A 241 -6.74 3.07 8.50
N ASP A 242 -5.72 3.59 9.20
CA ASP A 242 -4.36 3.77 8.65
C ASP A 242 -3.84 2.49 7.97
N ILE A 243 -3.91 1.35 8.68
CA ILE A 243 -3.42 0.06 8.18
C ILE A 243 -4.15 -0.35 6.89
N ALA A 244 -5.45 -0.08 6.81
CA ALA A 244 -6.24 -0.47 5.65
C ALA A 244 -6.10 0.51 4.47
N ALA A 245 -5.76 1.76 4.74
CA ALA A 245 -5.58 2.82 3.75
C ALA A 245 -4.15 2.94 3.21
N ARG A 246 -3.15 2.36 3.89
CA ARG A 246 -1.78 2.30 3.38
C ARG A 246 -1.68 1.37 2.17
N GLY A 247 -0.83 1.72 1.21
CA GLY A 247 -0.67 0.96 -0.04
C GLY A 247 -1.86 1.04 -1.00
N ILE A 248 -2.88 1.89 -0.70
CA ILE A 248 -3.99 2.09 -1.63
C ILE A 248 -3.60 3.18 -2.61
N ASP A 249 -3.61 2.86 -3.90
CA ASP A 249 -3.60 3.86 -4.94
C ASP A 249 -5.00 4.46 -5.10
N VAL A 250 -5.32 5.38 -4.23
CA VAL A 250 -6.40 6.35 -4.42
C VAL A 250 -5.72 7.70 -4.53
N ALA A 251 -5.29 8.00 -5.73
CA ALA A 251 -4.83 9.33 -6.10
C ALA A 251 -6.04 10.19 -6.48
N LYS A 252 -6.02 11.47 -6.06
CA LYS A 252 -6.96 12.51 -6.49
C LYS A 252 -8.30 12.57 -5.74
N VAL A 253 -8.30 12.35 -4.43
CA VAL A 253 -9.45 12.77 -3.63
C VAL A 253 -9.39 14.30 -3.41
N SER A 254 -10.55 14.95 -3.42
CA SER A 254 -10.64 16.38 -3.11
C SER A 254 -10.33 16.66 -1.64
N HIS A 255 -10.71 15.73 -0.75
CA HIS A 255 -10.58 15.90 0.69
C HIS A 255 -9.91 14.71 1.37
N VAL A 256 -9.03 15.00 2.33
CA VAL A 256 -8.59 14.05 3.35
C VAL A 256 -9.09 14.55 4.69
N ILE A 257 -9.84 13.72 5.41
CA ILE A 257 -10.43 14.10 6.69
C ILE A 257 -9.88 13.20 7.79
N ASN A 258 -9.08 13.75 8.68
CA ASN A 258 -8.65 13.10 9.90
C ASN A 258 -9.78 13.20 10.94
N TYR A 259 -10.77 12.31 10.87
CA TYR A 259 -11.85 12.24 11.86
C TYR A 259 -11.30 11.93 13.26
N ASP A 260 -10.28 11.09 13.33
CA ASP A 260 -9.42 10.89 14.49
C ASP A 260 -8.01 11.36 14.14
N MET A 261 -7.45 12.22 15.00
CA MET A 261 -6.11 12.74 14.85
C MET A 261 -5.08 11.60 14.74
N PRO A 262 -4.13 11.65 13.81
CA PRO A 262 -3.03 10.68 13.72
C PRO A 262 -2.10 10.81 14.94
N ASN A 263 -1.43 9.70 15.29
CA ASN A 263 -0.57 9.67 16.47
C ASN A 263 0.82 10.26 16.22
N THR A 264 1.24 10.39 14.96
CA THR A 264 2.57 10.89 14.55
C THR A 264 2.46 11.84 13.37
N ALA A 265 3.46 12.72 13.21
CA ALA A 265 3.58 13.61 12.05
C ALA A 265 3.71 12.82 10.74
N ASP A 266 4.43 11.69 10.75
CA ASP A 266 4.57 10.82 9.59
C ASP A 266 3.23 10.24 9.16
N ALA A 267 2.42 9.74 10.11
CA ALA A 267 1.07 9.28 9.82
C ALA A 267 0.19 10.39 9.23
N TYR A 268 0.31 11.62 9.74
CA TYR A 268 -0.35 12.78 9.16
C TYR A 268 0.05 12.99 7.70
N THR A 269 1.35 13.04 7.43
CA THR A 269 1.89 13.25 6.08
C THR A 269 1.44 12.15 5.11
N HIS A 270 1.47 10.89 5.53
CA HIS A 270 1.01 9.75 4.73
C HIS A 270 -0.49 9.80 4.41
N ARG A 271 -1.32 10.28 5.36
CA ARG A 271 -2.76 10.47 5.15
C ARG A 271 -3.01 11.60 4.16
N VAL A 272 -2.43 12.76 4.41
CA VAL A 272 -2.65 13.97 3.61
C VAL A 272 -2.15 13.81 2.18
N GLY A 273 -1.06 13.07 1.99
CA GLY A 273 -0.51 12.74 0.68
C GLY A 273 -1.45 11.92 -0.23
N ARG A 274 -2.71 11.67 0.16
CA ARG A 274 -3.75 11.10 -0.70
C ARG A 274 -4.50 12.17 -1.50
N THR A 275 -4.31 13.45 -1.18
CA THR A 275 -4.83 14.60 -1.93
C THR A 275 -3.70 15.50 -2.42
N GLY A 276 -4.01 16.51 -3.21
CA GLY A 276 -3.03 17.50 -3.67
C GLY A 276 -1.96 16.97 -4.62
N ARG A 277 -2.19 15.85 -5.33
CA ARG A 277 -1.25 15.27 -6.28
C ARG A 277 -1.46 15.80 -7.70
N ALA A 278 -0.38 15.84 -8.50
CA ALA A 278 -0.41 16.18 -9.92
C ALA A 278 -1.08 17.54 -10.20
N GLU A 279 -0.63 18.60 -9.50
CA GLU A 279 -1.09 19.99 -9.67
C GLU A 279 -2.56 20.26 -9.29
N CYS A 280 -3.28 19.28 -8.73
CA CYS A 280 -4.61 19.51 -8.21
C CYS A 280 -4.54 20.04 -6.77
N SER A 281 -5.35 21.07 -6.46
CA SER A 281 -5.55 21.52 -5.09
C SER A 281 -6.30 20.46 -4.27
N GLY A 282 -5.95 20.30 -3.00
CA GLY A 282 -6.60 19.39 -2.10
C GLY A 282 -6.84 20.01 -0.73
N LYS A 283 -7.80 19.48 0.03
CA LYS A 283 -8.10 19.93 1.38
C LYS A 283 -7.82 18.81 2.40
N ALA A 284 -7.16 19.17 3.48
CA ALA A 284 -6.84 18.27 4.58
C ALA A 284 -7.40 18.80 5.89
N TYR A 285 -8.50 18.22 6.37
CA TYR A 285 -9.20 18.65 7.56
C TYR A 285 -8.93 17.70 8.73
N THR A 286 -8.62 18.26 9.89
CA THR A 286 -8.31 17.48 11.10
C THR A 286 -9.22 17.88 12.25
N PHE A 287 -9.97 16.93 12.79
CA PHE A 287 -10.86 17.12 13.94
C PHE A 287 -10.12 16.83 15.25
N ILE A 288 -9.87 17.86 16.03
CA ILE A 288 -9.14 17.84 17.31
C ILE A 288 -10.06 18.00 18.51
#